data_48a05033f53cea598fdde0729c0be117
#
_entry.id   48a05033f53cea598fdde0729c0be117
#
_cell.length_a   1.000
_cell.length_b   1.000
_cell.length_c   1.000
_cell.angle_alpha   90.00
_cell.angle_beta   90.00
_cell.angle_gamma   90.00
#
_symmetry.space_group_name_H-M   'P 1'
#
loop_
_entity.id
_entity.type
_entity.pdbx_description
1 polymer ?
#
loop_
_entity_poly.entity_id
_entity_poly.type
_entity_poly.pdbx_seq_one_letter_code
_entity_poly.pdbx_strand_id
1 'polypeptide(L)'
;MAKEEFLVLNMPFDEAAGSAKAYDYSSNRADGTLSSEGAEFVAGKQGNCMQFNGKGYVEVEQSVLNLSLPFSMCAYIKASNVARTFMLVLNYNGLNRFYQYEVSLVEEVWYYIVVTHENGVICIYLNGTLMKRDVMPTEWGNPIGVSLNQAAYNTELGKGCVDECKLYQCAFTQDEVQDLLDDTKQLAYLLDGVDFMQYGVFVSKSKGLMDALKQKEHAKVEFSGYHGVAVDLSRPRFEEREIQLECFMHVTGGKMAFVQAVKAFVEQFTAKHNVPAGMEGAACPAGLHRLTVDIHPTKPLVYEVYLPEGVEVDKTWNDKRMVGTFTLRLREPEPVKMVLKHLRVSEETKQVQITLTTSKLVNIYWGDGTHMQDVYGDNITITHEYKQNGDYFVIITGVIEEVTNVETNAIIVWEKL
;
A
#
# COMPACT_ATOMS: atom_id res chain seq x y z
N MET A 1 -17.93 -3.81 -2.80
CA MET A 1 -17.23 -2.88 -3.73
C MET A 1 -16.59 -1.83 -2.87
N ALA A 2 -15.28 -1.68 -2.93
CA ALA A 2 -14.60 -0.64 -2.18
C ALA A 2 -15.09 0.73 -2.67
N LYS A 3 -15.57 1.58 -1.74
CA LYS A 3 -15.99 2.96 -2.04
C LYS A 3 -14.75 3.88 -2.11
N GLU A 4 -13.71 3.45 -2.82
CA GLU A 4 -12.44 4.17 -2.99
C GLU A 4 -12.63 5.58 -3.56
N GLU A 5 -13.62 5.76 -4.41
CA GLU A 5 -14.01 7.07 -4.98
C GLU A 5 -14.48 8.10 -3.92
N PHE A 6 -14.89 7.62 -2.74
CA PHE A 6 -15.31 8.46 -1.62
C PHE A 6 -14.26 8.58 -0.52
N LEU A 7 -13.08 7.97 -0.70
CA LEU A 7 -11.98 8.03 0.26
C LEU A 7 -11.35 9.42 0.25
N VAL A 8 -11.47 10.13 1.36
CA VAL A 8 -10.99 11.52 1.50
C VAL A 8 -9.79 11.68 2.42
N LEU A 9 -9.49 10.65 3.22
CA LEU A 9 -8.26 10.54 4.02
C LEU A 9 -7.90 9.07 4.19
N ASN A 10 -6.61 8.74 4.03
CA ASN A 10 -6.07 7.40 4.24
C ASN A 10 -4.71 7.48 4.91
N MET A 11 -4.66 7.27 6.21
CA MET A 11 -3.45 7.30 7.03
C MET A 11 -3.17 5.91 7.62
N PRO A 12 -2.35 5.08 6.94
CA PRO A 12 -1.96 3.77 7.46
C PRO A 12 -1.01 3.85 8.65
N PHE A 13 -0.28 4.96 8.82
CA PHE A 13 0.74 5.17 9.85
C PHE A 13 1.96 4.25 9.76
N ASP A 14 2.37 3.93 8.53
CA ASP A 14 3.49 3.04 8.24
C ASP A 14 4.85 3.74 8.17
N GLU A 15 4.92 5.00 8.51
CA GLU A 15 6.14 5.79 8.46
C GLU A 15 7.20 5.25 9.42
N ALA A 16 8.45 5.51 9.10
CA ALA A 16 9.57 5.12 9.94
C ALA A 16 9.55 5.85 11.30
N ALA A 17 10.09 5.21 12.31
CA ALA A 17 10.27 5.81 13.62
C ALA A 17 11.05 7.14 13.50
N GLY A 18 10.53 8.20 14.14
CA GLY A 18 11.10 9.54 14.10
C GLY A 18 10.59 10.44 12.95
N SER A 19 9.71 9.95 12.07
CA SER A 19 9.02 10.83 11.12
C SER A 19 8.19 11.87 11.85
N ALA A 20 8.21 13.12 11.38
CA ALA A 20 7.40 14.21 11.90
C ALA A 20 6.03 14.34 11.21
N LYS A 21 5.78 13.53 10.19
CA LYS A 21 4.57 13.54 9.37
C LYS A 21 3.95 12.16 9.28
N ALA A 22 2.62 12.12 9.24
CA ALA A 22 1.80 10.99 8.81
C ALA A 22 1.25 11.30 7.41
N TYR A 23 1.55 10.46 6.43
CA TYR A 23 1.18 10.71 5.04
C TYR A 23 -0.25 10.25 4.75
N ASP A 24 -0.97 11.09 4.01
CA ASP A 24 -2.29 10.77 3.46
C ASP A 24 -2.16 10.12 2.08
N TYR A 25 -2.57 8.87 1.95
CA TYR A 25 -2.57 8.10 0.71
C TYR A 25 -3.86 8.22 -0.10
N SER A 26 -4.79 9.09 0.30
CA SER A 26 -5.96 9.43 -0.50
C SER A 26 -5.62 10.39 -1.64
N SER A 27 -6.59 10.66 -2.51
CA SER A 27 -6.44 11.67 -3.58
C SER A 27 -6.25 13.10 -3.05
N ASN A 28 -6.62 13.39 -1.80
CA ASN A 28 -6.51 14.72 -1.21
C ASN A 28 -5.08 15.05 -0.76
N ARG A 29 -4.27 14.05 -0.45
CA ARG A 29 -2.89 14.22 0.03
C ARG A 29 -2.76 15.20 1.19
N ALA A 30 -3.71 15.13 2.11
CA ALA A 30 -3.79 15.98 3.29
C ALA A 30 -2.96 15.39 4.42
N ASP A 31 -1.64 15.52 4.35
CA ASP A 31 -0.71 14.97 5.33
C ASP A 31 -0.97 15.53 6.74
N GLY A 32 -0.80 14.65 7.73
CA GLY A 32 -0.86 15.02 9.13
C GLY A 32 0.50 15.42 9.68
N THR A 33 0.50 16.39 10.58
CA THR A 33 1.69 16.80 11.35
C THR A 33 1.58 16.23 12.75
N LEU A 34 2.62 15.59 13.23
CA LEU A 34 2.70 15.08 14.58
C LEU A 34 2.98 16.23 15.57
N SER A 35 2.37 16.16 16.76
CA SER A 35 2.78 16.99 17.87
C SER A 35 4.26 16.78 18.22
N SER A 36 4.91 17.80 18.76
CA SER A 36 6.34 17.76 19.12
C SER A 36 6.69 16.71 20.19
N GLU A 37 5.71 16.24 20.94
CA GLU A 37 5.87 15.25 22.01
C GLU A 37 4.68 14.28 22.02
N GLY A 38 4.95 13.01 22.32
CA GLY A 38 3.94 12.05 22.72
C GLY A 38 3.20 11.34 21.59
N ALA A 39 3.60 11.54 20.34
CA ALA A 39 3.15 10.78 19.20
C ALA A 39 4.38 10.17 18.51
N GLU A 40 4.38 8.86 18.27
CA GLU A 40 5.49 8.15 17.63
C GLU A 40 5.01 6.94 16.83
N PHE A 41 5.77 6.56 15.80
CA PHE A 41 5.50 5.37 15.00
C PHE A 41 6.14 4.14 15.66
N VAL A 42 5.33 3.12 15.90
CA VAL A 42 5.74 1.84 16.49
C VAL A 42 5.12 0.68 15.72
N ALA A 43 5.53 -0.57 16.00
CA ALA A 43 4.93 -1.75 15.40
C ALA A 43 3.41 -1.82 15.66
N GLY A 44 2.62 -1.94 14.61
CA GLY A 44 1.17 -1.83 14.58
C GLY A 44 0.40 -3.14 14.44
N LYS A 45 -0.86 -3.02 14.10
CA LYS A 45 -1.73 -4.14 13.69
C LYS A 45 -1.35 -4.62 12.29
N GLN A 46 -1.08 -3.64 11.39
CA GLN A 46 -0.58 -3.86 10.04
C GLN A 46 0.62 -2.92 9.85
N GLY A 47 1.82 -3.43 9.67
CA GLY A 47 3.02 -2.61 9.57
C GLY A 47 3.34 -1.83 10.84
N ASN A 48 3.44 -0.50 10.74
CA ASN A 48 3.54 0.40 11.88
C ASN A 48 2.17 0.99 12.25
N CYS A 49 2.11 1.69 13.37
CA CYS A 49 0.93 2.42 13.83
C CYS A 49 1.37 3.70 14.54
N MET A 50 0.44 4.62 14.75
CA MET A 50 0.66 5.80 15.58
C MET A 50 0.37 5.49 17.05
N GLN A 51 1.40 5.56 17.90
CA GLN A 51 1.28 5.43 19.36
C GLN A 51 1.18 6.80 20.01
N PHE A 52 0.25 6.93 20.95
CA PHE A 52 0.04 8.12 21.78
C PHE A 52 0.32 7.81 23.25
N ASN A 53 1.08 8.68 23.92
CA ASN A 53 1.44 8.51 25.34
C ASN A 53 0.58 9.35 26.32
N GLY A 54 -0.50 9.96 25.82
CA GLY A 54 -1.39 10.83 26.61
C GLY A 54 -1.09 12.33 26.44
N LYS A 55 -0.16 12.72 25.59
CA LYS A 55 0.14 14.13 25.25
C LYS A 55 0.16 14.38 23.73
N GLY A 56 0.40 13.32 22.94
CA GLY A 56 0.57 13.44 21.51
C GLY A 56 -0.74 13.45 20.72
N TYR A 57 -0.70 14.08 19.56
CA TYR A 57 -1.77 14.09 18.57
C TYR A 57 -1.21 14.18 17.15
N VAL A 58 -2.05 13.87 16.17
CA VAL A 58 -1.80 14.13 14.76
C VAL A 58 -2.84 15.12 14.27
N GLU A 59 -2.41 16.17 13.58
CA GLU A 59 -3.27 17.23 13.05
C GLU A 59 -3.20 17.29 11.54
N VAL A 60 -4.37 17.25 10.89
CA VAL A 60 -4.56 17.49 9.47
C VAL A 60 -5.23 18.85 9.32
N GLU A 61 -4.47 19.85 8.91
CA GLU A 61 -4.97 21.24 8.80
C GLU A 61 -5.96 21.41 7.63
N GLN A 62 -5.78 20.61 6.57
CA GLN A 62 -6.66 20.67 5.42
C GLN A 62 -8.04 20.11 5.73
N SER A 63 -9.09 20.84 5.33
CA SER A 63 -10.47 20.35 5.44
C SER A 63 -10.71 19.27 4.38
N VAL A 64 -10.83 18.02 4.81
CA VAL A 64 -11.03 16.84 3.93
C VAL A 64 -12.44 16.29 4.01
N LEU A 65 -13.22 16.63 5.02
CA LEU A 65 -14.53 16.04 5.30
C LEU A 65 -15.61 17.11 5.42
N ASN A 66 -16.72 16.96 4.68
CA ASN A 66 -17.90 17.79 4.82
C ASN A 66 -18.92 17.10 5.74
N LEU A 67 -19.06 17.60 6.95
CA LEU A 67 -19.97 17.02 7.97
C LEU A 67 -21.46 17.16 7.63
N SER A 68 -21.85 18.03 6.67
CA SER A 68 -23.22 18.17 6.21
C SER A 68 -23.64 17.04 5.26
N LEU A 69 -22.71 16.27 4.75
CA LEU A 69 -22.94 15.13 3.87
C LEU A 69 -22.74 13.81 4.65
N PRO A 70 -23.22 12.69 4.13
CA PRO A 70 -22.91 11.39 4.70
C PRO A 70 -21.41 11.14 4.75
N PHE A 71 -20.94 10.54 5.85
CA PHE A 71 -19.53 10.18 6.01
C PHE A 71 -19.35 8.92 6.82
N SER A 72 -18.19 8.31 6.69
CA SER A 72 -17.73 7.22 7.54
C SER A 72 -16.27 7.43 7.93
N MET A 73 -15.92 7.04 9.14
CA MET A 73 -14.53 6.95 9.59
C MET A 73 -14.28 5.57 10.18
N CYS A 74 -13.10 5.02 9.91
CA CYS A 74 -12.72 3.72 10.43
C CYS A 74 -11.23 3.71 10.79
N ALA A 75 -10.89 2.93 11.82
CA ALA A 75 -9.51 2.72 12.24
C ALA A 75 -9.42 1.46 13.10
N TYR A 76 -8.23 0.87 13.18
CA TYR A 76 -7.88 0.01 14.29
C TYR A 76 -7.43 0.85 15.48
N ILE A 77 -7.90 0.49 16.68
CA ILE A 77 -7.53 1.15 17.93
C ILE A 77 -7.08 0.11 18.95
N LYS A 78 -6.08 0.46 19.76
CA LYS A 78 -5.58 -0.36 20.85
C LYS A 78 -5.30 0.56 22.04
N ALA A 79 -5.94 0.30 23.17
CA ALA A 79 -5.74 1.09 24.39
C ALA A 79 -4.58 0.52 25.22
N SER A 80 -3.71 1.38 25.72
CA SER A 80 -2.61 1.00 26.65
C SER A 80 -3.05 0.96 28.12
N ASN A 81 -4.30 1.20 28.41
CA ASN A 81 -4.95 1.03 29.71
C ASN A 81 -6.42 0.69 29.48
N VAL A 82 -7.11 0.21 30.52
CA VAL A 82 -8.54 -0.09 30.41
C VAL A 82 -9.29 1.18 30.03
N ALA A 83 -9.71 1.28 28.77
CA ALA A 83 -10.52 2.38 28.28
C ALA A 83 -11.99 2.03 28.44
N ARG A 84 -12.74 2.90 29.12
CA ARG A 84 -14.19 2.75 29.32
C ARG A 84 -15.01 3.65 28.41
N THR A 85 -14.34 4.50 27.64
CA THR A 85 -15.02 5.54 26.86
C THR A 85 -14.29 5.75 25.54
N PHE A 86 -15.03 5.72 24.46
CA PHE A 86 -14.64 6.30 23.17
C PHE A 86 -15.29 7.66 23.06
N MET A 87 -14.53 8.67 22.61
CA MET A 87 -15.04 10.01 22.43
C MET A 87 -14.79 10.46 21.00
N LEU A 88 -15.90 10.77 20.30
CA LEU A 88 -15.87 11.48 19.04
C LEU A 88 -16.08 12.97 19.32
N VAL A 89 -15.16 13.80 18.87
CA VAL A 89 -15.28 15.26 18.98
C VAL A 89 -15.46 15.82 17.59
N LEU A 90 -16.55 16.52 17.38
CA LEU A 90 -16.82 17.24 16.14
C LEU A 90 -16.79 18.74 16.43
N ASN A 91 -15.93 19.46 15.72
CA ASN A 91 -15.86 20.92 15.83
C ASN A 91 -16.75 21.57 14.77
N TYR A 92 -17.61 22.47 15.21
CA TYR A 92 -18.50 23.25 14.35
C TYR A 92 -18.48 24.73 14.76
N ASN A 93 -18.09 25.62 13.86
CA ASN A 93 -18.02 27.06 14.07
C ASN A 93 -17.31 27.45 15.40
N GLY A 94 -16.22 26.77 15.73
CA GLY A 94 -15.48 26.98 16.98
C GLY A 94 -16.14 26.38 18.22
N LEU A 95 -17.25 25.67 18.06
CA LEU A 95 -17.91 24.94 19.13
C LEU A 95 -17.64 23.46 19.02
N ASN A 96 -17.04 22.87 20.03
CA ASN A 96 -16.83 21.44 20.10
C ASN A 96 -18.12 20.73 20.57
N ARG A 97 -18.54 19.73 19.83
CA ARG A 97 -19.59 18.79 20.22
C ARG A 97 -18.94 17.46 20.56
N PHE A 98 -19.19 17.01 21.77
CA PHE A 98 -18.62 15.78 22.32
C PHE A 98 -19.66 14.68 22.24
N TYR A 99 -19.32 13.59 21.58
CA TYR A 99 -20.08 12.36 21.55
C TYR A 99 -19.29 11.31 22.31
N GLN A 100 -19.67 11.11 23.57
CA GLN A 100 -19.01 10.18 24.46
C GLN A 100 -19.83 8.88 24.52
N TYR A 101 -19.14 7.77 24.28
CA TYR A 101 -19.75 6.45 24.28
C TYR A 101 -19.01 5.52 25.22
N GLU A 102 -19.77 4.83 26.08
CA GLU A 102 -19.19 3.81 26.94
C GLU A 102 -18.83 2.58 26.11
N VAL A 103 -17.57 2.23 26.11
CA VAL A 103 -17.00 1.03 25.50
C VAL A 103 -16.07 0.36 26.49
N SER A 104 -16.12 -0.96 26.57
CA SER A 104 -15.20 -1.71 27.41
C SER A 104 -14.09 -2.28 26.51
N LEU A 105 -13.00 -1.54 26.36
CA LEU A 105 -11.82 -1.99 25.65
C LEU A 105 -10.87 -2.69 26.63
N VAL A 106 -10.44 -3.89 26.26
CA VAL A 106 -9.40 -4.63 26.98
C VAL A 106 -8.04 -4.05 26.61
N GLU A 107 -7.18 -3.86 27.62
CA GLU A 107 -5.81 -3.37 27.44
C GLU A 107 -5.02 -4.23 26.45
N GLU A 108 -4.23 -3.56 25.56
CA GLU A 108 -3.38 -4.18 24.55
C GLU A 108 -4.10 -5.07 23.51
N VAL A 109 -5.43 -4.97 23.40
CA VAL A 109 -6.22 -5.65 22.39
C VAL A 109 -6.61 -4.70 21.27
N TRP A 110 -6.41 -5.11 20.02
CA TRP A 110 -6.84 -4.35 18.86
C TRP A 110 -8.33 -4.52 18.59
N TYR A 111 -8.99 -3.38 18.36
CA TYR A 111 -10.39 -3.29 17.96
C TYR A 111 -10.50 -2.49 16.68
N TYR A 112 -11.41 -2.90 15.80
CA TYR A 112 -11.76 -2.11 14.63
C TYR A 112 -13.00 -1.27 14.94
N ILE A 113 -12.84 0.04 14.87
CA ILE A 113 -13.94 0.98 15.10
C ILE A 113 -14.39 1.57 13.77
N VAL A 114 -15.70 1.63 13.57
CA VAL A 114 -16.31 2.34 12.43
C VAL A 114 -17.37 3.27 12.96
N VAL A 115 -17.34 4.52 12.52
CA VAL A 115 -18.36 5.52 12.78
C VAL A 115 -18.98 5.91 11.45
N THR A 116 -20.31 5.85 11.34
CA THR A 116 -21.03 6.29 10.15
C THR A 116 -22.00 7.40 10.49
N HIS A 117 -22.16 8.35 9.59
CA HIS A 117 -23.16 9.42 9.70
C HIS A 117 -23.96 9.54 8.42
N GLU A 118 -25.29 9.52 8.57
CA GLU A 118 -26.21 9.76 7.47
C GLU A 118 -27.52 10.36 8.00
N ASN A 119 -28.03 11.42 7.34
CA ASN A 119 -29.32 12.04 7.67
C ASN A 119 -29.49 12.41 9.17
N GLY A 120 -28.41 12.92 9.78
CA GLY A 120 -28.43 13.30 11.20
C GLY A 120 -28.39 12.10 12.16
N VAL A 121 -28.14 10.88 11.69
CA VAL A 121 -27.97 9.70 12.53
C VAL A 121 -26.51 9.28 12.49
N ILE A 122 -25.93 9.12 13.68
CA ILE A 122 -24.59 8.56 13.86
C ILE A 122 -24.71 7.13 14.40
N CYS A 123 -23.94 6.22 13.81
CA CYS A 123 -23.81 4.84 14.27
C CYS A 123 -22.34 4.54 14.58
N ILE A 124 -22.09 3.85 15.68
CA ILE A 124 -20.75 3.40 16.08
C ILE A 124 -20.74 1.88 16.14
N TYR A 125 -19.79 1.30 15.44
CA TYR A 125 -19.56 -0.14 15.37
C TYR A 125 -18.21 -0.46 15.99
N LEU A 126 -18.15 -1.55 16.71
CA LEU A 126 -16.92 -2.12 17.24
C LEU A 126 -16.82 -3.59 16.76
N ASN A 127 -15.74 -3.89 16.03
CA ASN A 127 -15.56 -5.20 15.38
C ASN A 127 -16.84 -5.63 14.61
N GLY A 128 -17.41 -4.73 13.81
CA GLY A 128 -18.61 -4.94 12.99
C GLY A 128 -19.95 -4.94 13.76
N THR A 129 -19.93 -4.99 15.08
CA THR A 129 -21.15 -4.98 15.90
C THR A 129 -21.57 -3.55 16.18
N LEU A 130 -22.85 -3.23 15.91
CA LEU A 130 -23.42 -1.92 16.25
C LEU A 130 -23.50 -1.75 17.78
N MET A 131 -22.72 -0.82 18.30
CA MET A 131 -22.67 -0.51 19.74
C MET A 131 -23.62 0.62 20.13
N LYS A 132 -23.72 1.62 19.26
CA LYS A 132 -24.50 2.83 19.56
C LYS A 132 -25.10 3.40 18.29
N ARG A 133 -26.33 3.94 18.45
CA ARG A 133 -26.99 4.80 17.47
C ARG A 133 -27.47 6.05 18.19
N ASP A 134 -27.17 7.21 17.63
CA ASP A 134 -27.52 8.50 18.21
C ASP A 134 -27.95 9.49 17.12
N VAL A 135 -28.52 10.63 17.51
CA VAL A 135 -28.96 11.66 16.58
C VAL A 135 -28.07 12.88 16.74
N MET A 136 -27.56 13.34 15.60
CA MET A 136 -26.75 14.56 15.50
C MET A 136 -27.61 15.74 15.01
N PRO A 137 -27.28 16.99 15.38
CA PRO A 137 -27.88 18.16 14.75
C PRO A 137 -27.63 18.15 13.23
N THR A 138 -28.57 18.62 12.44
CA THR A 138 -28.51 18.61 10.98
C THR A 138 -27.78 19.82 10.39
N GLU A 139 -27.47 20.85 11.19
CA GLU A 139 -26.81 22.07 10.73
C GLU A 139 -25.31 22.03 11.09
N TRP A 140 -24.52 21.52 10.17
CA TRP A 140 -23.07 21.42 10.32
C TRP A 140 -22.37 22.24 9.22
N GLY A 141 -21.37 23.02 9.62
CA GLY A 141 -20.40 23.61 8.70
C GLY A 141 -19.29 22.61 8.35
N ASN A 142 -18.44 22.98 7.41
CA ASN A 142 -17.23 22.20 7.12
C ASN A 142 -16.26 22.30 8.29
N PRO A 143 -15.63 21.22 8.73
CA PRO A 143 -14.55 21.27 9.72
C PRO A 143 -13.35 22.04 9.16
N ILE A 144 -12.57 22.63 10.05
CA ILE A 144 -11.30 23.31 9.69
C ILE A 144 -10.21 22.29 9.43
N GLY A 145 -10.28 21.13 10.08
CA GLY A 145 -9.33 20.04 9.91
C GLY A 145 -9.77 18.80 10.69
N VAL A 146 -8.93 17.79 10.70
CA VAL A 146 -9.11 16.52 11.43
C VAL A 146 -7.95 16.35 12.40
N SER A 147 -8.26 16.04 13.66
CA SER A 147 -7.23 15.73 14.65
C SER A 147 -7.50 14.36 15.27
N LEU A 148 -6.46 13.56 15.35
CA LEU A 148 -6.47 12.29 16.06
C LEU A 148 -5.84 12.45 17.42
N ASN A 149 -6.55 12.05 18.47
CA ASN A 149 -6.14 12.13 19.87
C ASN A 149 -5.91 13.55 20.40
N GLN A 150 -6.46 14.59 19.80
CA GLN A 150 -6.36 15.95 20.32
C GLN A 150 -7.49 16.23 21.33
N ALA A 151 -7.15 16.69 22.52
CA ALA A 151 -8.15 17.11 23.50
C ALA A 151 -8.60 18.56 23.23
N ALA A 152 -9.89 18.76 23.27
CA ALA A 152 -10.50 20.09 23.12
C ALA A 152 -10.29 21.01 24.32
N TYR A 153 -10.06 20.49 25.52
CA TYR A 153 -9.83 21.23 26.76
C TYR A 153 -9.01 20.38 27.71
N ASN A 154 -7.82 20.77 28.11
CA ASN A 154 -6.96 20.31 29.22
C ASN A 154 -7.24 18.95 29.88
N THR A 155 -7.86 18.04 29.17
CA THR A 155 -8.11 16.67 29.60
C THR A 155 -6.95 15.80 29.18
N GLU A 156 -6.64 14.80 29.97
CA GLU A 156 -5.63 13.79 29.55
C GLU A 156 -6.06 13.17 28.23
N LEU A 157 -5.14 13.19 27.25
CA LEU A 157 -5.32 12.54 25.96
C LEU A 157 -5.30 11.03 26.13
N GLY A 158 -5.90 10.31 25.18
CA GLY A 158 -5.85 8.85 25.17
C GLY A 158 -4.42 8.31 25.10
N LYS A 159 -4.19 7.19 25.76
CA LYS A 159 -2.95 6.40 25.64
C LYS A 159 -3.26 5.13 24.88
N GLY A 160 -2.50 4.88 23.82
CA GLY A 160 -2.73 3.71 22.98
C GLY A 160 -2.26 3.92 21.56
N CYS A 161 -2.70 3.05 20.67
CA CYS A 161 -2.31 3.07 19.27
C CYS A 161 -3.54 3.25 18.38
N VAL A 162 -3.32 3.92 17.24
CA VAL A 162 -4.27 4.03 16.13
C VAL A 162 -3.56 3.55 14.86
N ASP A 163 -4.24 2.76 14.05
CA ASP A 163 -3.72 2.16 12.84
C ASP A 163 -4.79 2.15 11.75
N GLU A 164 -4.37 2.22 10.45
CA GLU A 164 -5.27 2.17 9.30
C GLU A 164 -6.45 3.15 9.37
N CYS A 165 -6.17 4.42 9.71
CA CYS A 165 -7.21 5.45 9.82
C CYS A 165 -7.68 5.92 8.45
N LYS A 166 -8.98 5.76 8.17
CA LYS A 166 -9.60 6.15 6.89
C LYS A 166 -10.86 6.97 7.11
N LEU A 167 -11.05 8.00 6.28
CA LEU A 167 -12.28 8.79 6.21
C LEU A 167 -12.88 8.71 4.81
N TYR A 168 -14.19 8.53 4.76
CA TYR A 168 -14.95 8.43 3.52
C TYR A 168 -16.08 9.46 3.53
N GLN A 169 -16.30 10.14 2.41
CA GLN A 169 -17.42 11.05 2.21
C GLN A 169 -18.68 10.29 1.75
N CYS A 170 -18.95 9.15 2.36
CA CYS A 170 -20.19 8.39 2.24
C CYS A 170 -20.46 7.60 3.50
N ALA A 171 -21.72 7.29 3.80
CA ALA A 171 -22.05 6.39 4.89
C ALA A 171 -21.97 4.93 4.46
N PHE A 172 -21.37 4.08 5.31
CA PHE A 172 -21.40 2.64 5.16
C PHE A 172 -22.68 2.07 5.79
N THR A 173 -23.28 1.11 5.12
CA THR A 173 -24.34 0.27 5.68
C THR A 173 -23.76 -0.76 6.66
N GLN A 174 -24.62 -1.42 7.45
CA GLN A 174 -24.21 -2.50 8.35
C GLN A 174 -23.45 -3.62 7.64
N ASP A 175 -23.92 -4.02 6.45
CA ASP A 175 -23.28 -5.10 5.66
C ASP A 175 -21.91 -4.63 5.15
N GLU A 176 -21.79 -3.40 4.67
CA GLU A 176 -20.51 -2.83 4.24
C GLU A 176 -19.51 -2.68 5.40
N VAL A 177 -19.98 -2.35 6.61
CA VAL A 177 -19.12 -2.34 7.82
C VAL A 177 -18.61 -3.75 8.13
N GLN A 178 -19.45 -4.78 7.94
CA GLN A 178 -19.02 -6.17 8.11
C GLN A 178 -17.99 -6.60 7.06
N ASP A 179 -18.18 -6.17 5.80
CA ASP A 179 -17.25 -6.45 4.70
C ASP A 179 -15.86 -5.83 4.93
N LEU A 180 -15.77 -4.70 5.66
CA LEU A 180 -14.47 -4.11 6.02
C LEU A 180 -13.64 -4.97 6.99
N LEU A 181 -14.30 -5.89 7.71
CA LEU A 181 -13.65 -6.80 8.65
C LEU A 181 -13.31 -8.15 8.02
N ASP A 182 -13.81 -8.40 6.82
CA ASP A 182 -13.59 -9.67 6.16
C ASP A 182 -12.14 -9.75 5.67
N ASP A 183 -11.29 -10.46 6.45
CA ASP A 183 -9.89 -10.75 6.10
C ASP A 183 -9.77 -11.67 4.87
N THR A 184 -10.89 -12.12 4.29
CA THR A 184 -10.90 -12.93 3.07
C THR A 184 -10.80 -12.10 1.79
N LYS A 185 -10.52 -10.79 1.88
CA LYS A 185 -10.31 -9.95 0.70
C LYS A 185 -9.23 -10.58 -0.17
N GLN A 186 -9.62 -11.00 -1.35
CA GLN A 186 -8.69 -11.61 -2.30
C GLN A 186 -7.58 -10.60 -2.63
N LEU A 187 -6.33 -11.02 -2.53
CA LEU A 187 -5.18 -10.20 -2.89
C LEU A 187 -5.33 -9.69 -4.32
N ALA A 188 -5.16 -8.41 -4.53
CA ALA A 188 -5.11 -7.83 -5.85
C ALA A 188 -3.73 -8.09 -6.48
N TYR A 189 -3.76 -8.58 -7.72
CA TYR A 189 -2.60 -8.74 -8.59
C TYR A 189 -2.76 -7.77 -9.76
N LEU A 190 -1.85 -6.82 -9.85
CA LEU A 190 -1.90 -5.79 -10.90
C LEU A 190 -0.73 -5.99 -11.87
N LEU A 191 -1.01 -5.92 -13.15
CA LEU A 191 0.01 -5.81 -14.19
C LEU A 191 -0.02 -4.40 -14.77
N ASP A 192 1.10 -3.69 -14.67
CA ASP A 192 1.22 -2.28 -15.09
C ASP A 192 0.10 -1.37 -14.50
N GLY A 193 -0.33 -1.65 -13.26
CA GLY A 193 -1.38 -0.94 -12.56
C GLY A 193 -2.81 -1.40 -12.86
N VAL A 194 -3.00 -2.37 -13.75
CA VAL A 194 -4.31 -2.93 -14.10
C VAL A 194 -4.55 -4.24 -13.37
N ASP A 195 -5.64 -4.30 -12.58
CA ASP A 195 -5.99 -5.49 -11.81
C ASP A 195 -6.39 -6.67 -12.74
N PHE A 196 -5.85 -7.85 -12.45
CA PHE A 196 -6.20 -9.09 -13.15
C PHE A 196 -7.71 -9.36 -13.16
N MET A 197 -8.41 -8.97 -12.12
CA MET A 197 -9.87 -9.12 -12.02
C MET A 197 -10.63 -8.37 -13.10
N GLN A 198 -10.06 -7.30 -13.69
CA GLN A 198 -10.69 -6.60 -14.82
C GLN A 198 -10.83 -7.48 -16.06
N TYR A 199 -9.98 -8.50 -16.18
CA TYR A 199 -10.05 -9.52 -17.23
C TYR A 199 -10.79 -10.78 -16.80
N GLY A 200 -11.37 -10.79 -15.58
CA GLY A 200 -11.99 -11.97 -14.98
C GLY A 200 -10.99 -13.03 -14.53
N VAL A 201 -9.71 -12.64 -14.31
CA VAL A 201 -8.63 -13.53 -13.87
C VAL A 201 -8.44 -13.40 -12.36
N PHE A 202 -8.35 -14.55 -11.70
CA PHE A 202 -8.14 -14.67 -10.27
C PHE A 202 -6.97 -15.59 -9.99
N VAL A 203 -6.12 -15.20 -9.07
CA VAL A 203 -4.97 -16.00 -8.64
C VAL A 203 -5.38 -16.85 -7.44
N SER A 204 -5.33 -18.17 -7.60
CA SER A 204 -5.67 -19.13 -6.53
C SER A 204 -4.44 -19.51 -5.69
N LYS A 205 -3.23 -19.44 -6.29
CA LYS A 205 -1.99 -19.80 -5.61
C LYS A 205 -0.81 -19.09 -6.26
N SER A 206 0.17 -18.72 -5.45
CA SER A 206 1.40 -18.11 -5.91
C SER A 206 2.63 -18.81 -5.33
N LYS A 207 3.71 -18.84 -6.10
CA LYS A 207 5.05 -19.29 -5.69
C LYS A 207 6.09 -18.31 -6.24
N GLY A 208 7.25 -18.22 -5.60
CA GLY A 208 8.36 -17.37 -6.04
C GLY A 208 8.24 -15.92 -5.62
N LEU A 209 7.13 -15.46 -5.01
CA LEU A 209 6.98 -14.09 -4.55
C LEU A 209 7.91 -13.79 -3.36
N MET A 210 7.89 -14.64 -2.34
CA MET A 210 8.65 -14.47 -1.10
C MET A 210 9.65 -15.62 -0.86
N ASP A 211 9.84 -16.49 -1.84
CA ASP A 211 10.72 -17.63 -1.72
C ASP A 211 12.18 -17.17 -1.77
N ALA A 212 13.06 -17.95 -1.13
CA ALA A 212 14.51 -17.69 -1.19
C ALA A 212 15.00 -17.75 -2.64
N LEU A 213 15.77 -16.74 -3.04
CA LEU A 213 16.34 -16.68 -4.37
C LEU A 213 17.36 -17.80 -4.58
N LYS A 214 17.38 -18.38 -5.77
CA LYS A 214 18.37 -19.35 -6.17
C LYS A 214 19.71 -18.67 -6.39
N GLN A 215 20.73 -19.18 -5.70
CA GLN A 215 22.10 -18.68 -5.88
C GLN A 215 22.69 -19.15 -7.19
N LYS A 216 23.45 -18.26 -7.86
CA LYS A 216 24.32 -18.65 -8.99
C LYS A 216 25.39 -19.61 -8.53
N GLU A 217 25.90 -20.40 -9.45
CA GLU A 217 27.02 -21.29 -9.13
C GLU A 217 28.22 -20.50 -8.62
N HIS A 218 28.71 -20.95 -7.48
CA HIS A 218 29.92 -20.40 -6.87
C HIS A 218 31.16 -21.01 -7.51
N ALA A 219 32.25 -20.27 -7.49
CA ALA A 219 33.55 -20.83 -7.85
C ALA A 219 33.91 -21.97 -6.91
N LYS A 220 34.20 -23.13 -7.46
CA LYS A 220 34.58 -24.35 -6.74
C LYS A 220 35.99 -24.75 -7.13
N VAL A 221 36.78 -25.09 -6.14
CA VAL A 221 38.16 -25.59 -6.36
C VAL A 221 38.29 -26.93 -5.65
N GLU A 222 38.65 -27.94 -6.42
CA GLU A 222 38.97 -29.29 -5.92
C GLU A 222 40.47 -29.44 -5.81
N PHE A 223 40.92 -29.91 -4.67
CA PHE A 223 42.31 -30.24 -4.40
C PHE A 223 42.42 -31.74 -4.27
N SER A 224 43.27 -32.38 -5.09
CA SER A 224 43.44 -33.85 -5.15
C SER A 224 43.89 -34.51 -3.86
N GLY A 225 44.43 -33.74 -2.89
CA GLY A 225 44.91 -34.22 -1.60
C GLY A 225 43.91 -34.01 -0.44
N TYR A 226 42.70 -33.45 -0.71
CA TYR A 226 41.72 -33.14 0.35
C TYR A 226 40.35 -33.73 -0.01
N HIS A 227 39.58 -34.05 1.03
CA HIS A 227 38.18 -34.44 0.82
C HIS A 227 37.30 -33.21 0.65
N GLY A 228 36.34 -33.28 -0.31
CA GLY A 228 35.38 -32.21 -0.56
C GLY A 228 35.88 -31.12 -1.49
N VAL A 229 35.22 -30.01 -1.51
CA VAL A 229 35.40 -28.87 -2.44
C VAL A 229 35.48 -27.57 -1.66
N ALA A 230 36.45 -26.74 -1.96
CA ALA A 230 36.45 -25.37 -1.47
C ALA A 230 35.51 -24.51 -2.29
N VAL A 231 34.61 -23.77 -1.62
CA VAL A 231 33.60 -22.91 -2.25
C VAL A 231 33.74 -21.51 -1.66
N ASP A 232 33.81 -20.50 -2.53
CA ASP A 232 33.76 -19.12 -2.09
C ASP A 232 32.30 -18.66 -1.95
N LEU A 233 31.86 -18.42 -0.72
CA LEU A 233 30.51 -17.93 -0.38
C LEU A 233 30.51 -16.47 0.10
N SER A 234 31.63 -15.76 -0.03
CA SER A 234 31.77 -14.40 0.51
C SER A 234 30.86 -13.37 -0.16
N ARG A 235 30.47 -13.61 -1.41
CA ARG A 235 29.63 -12.69 -2.21
C ARG A 235 28.56 -13.47 -2.99
N PRO A 236 27.45 -13.86 -2.32
CA PRO A 236 26.39 -14.58 -3.00
C PRO A 236 25.78 -13.71 -4.11
N ARG A 237 25.52 -14.33 -5.27
CA ARG A 237 24.79 -13.73 -6.37
C ARG A 237 23.65 -14.66 -6.71
N PHE A 238 22.55 -14.07 -7.20
CA PHE A 238 21.32 -14.81 -7.43
C PHE A 238 21.02 -14.91 -8.94
N GLU A 239 20.34 -15.99 -9.30
CA GLU A 239 19.72 -16.16 -10.61
C GLU A 239 18.47 -15.28 -10.71
N GLU A 240 17.87 -15.19 -11.90
CA GLU A 240 16.57 -14.56 -12.09
C GLU A 240 15.51 -15.22 -11.15
N ARG A 241 14.56 -14.44 -10.69
CA ARG A 241 13.45 -14.96 -9.88
C ARG A 241 12.42 -15.60 -10.81
N GLU A 242 11.95 -16.77 -10.46
CA GLU A 242 10.81 -17.42 -11.11
C GLU A 242 9.56 -17.21 -10.25
N ILE A 243 8.52 -16.61 -10.84
CA ILE A 243 7.21 -16.41 -10.20
C ILE A 243 6.19 -17.28 -10.94
N GLN A 244 5.48 -18.10 -10.20
CA GLN A 244 4.42 -18.94 -10.71
C GLN A 244 3.10 -18.57 -10.06
N LEU A 245 2.10 -18.20 -10.88
CA LEU A 245 0.74 -17.88 -10.44
C LEU A 245 -0.22 -18.92 -11.05
N GLU A 246 -0.87 -19.71 -10.20
CA GLU A 246 -1.96 -20.59 -10.61
C GLU A 246 -3.24 -19.75 -10.68
N CYS A 247 -3.79 -19.60 -11.86
CA CYS A 247 -4.89 -18.69 -12.14
C CYS A 247 -6.12 -19.46 -12.63
N PHE A 248 -7.28 -18.89 -12.36
CA PHE A 248 -8.49 -19.24 -13.08
C PHE A 248 -9.14 -17.96 -13.65
N MET A 249 -9.79 -18.13 -14.79
CA MET A 249 -10.55 -17.06 -15.42
C MET A 249 -12.02 -17.46 -15.45
N HIS A 250 -12.88 -16.56 -15.00
CA HIS A 250 -14.33 -16.73 -15.05
C HIS A 250 -14.95 -15.59 -15.86
N VAL A 251 -15.66 -15.93 -16.94
CA VAL A 251 -16.31 -14.97 -17.83
C VAL A 251 -17.77 -15.33 -18.06
N THR A 252 -18.64 -14.33 -17.91
CA THR A 252 -20.06 -14.42 -18.29
C THR A 252 -20.23 -13.90 -19.72
N GLY A 253 -21.18 -14.43 -20.49
CA GLY A 253 -21.41 -14.03 -21.90
C GLY A 253 -20.97 -15.09 -22.91
N GLY A 254 -20.63 -16.29 -22.43
CA GLY A 254 -20.41 -17.47 -23.28
C GLY A 254 -19.02 -17.52 -23.96
N LYS A 255 -18.91 -18.39 -24.97
CA LYS A 255 -17.63 -18.76 -25.59
C LYS A 255 -16.86 -17.60 -26.21
N MET A 256 -17.54 -16.68 -26.91
CA MET A 256 -16.85 -15.56 -27.56
C MET A 256 -16.31 -14.54 -26.58
N ALA A 257 -17.09 -14.22 -25.52
CA ALA A 257 -16.62 -13.33 -24.45
C ALA A 257 -15.37 -13.91 -23.74
N PHE A 258 -15.36 -15.22 -23.50
CA PHE A 258 -14.22 -15.91 -22.94
C PHE A 258 -12.97 -15.82 -23.82
N VAL A 259 -13.10 -16.10 -25.12
CA VAL A 259 -11.98 -15.98 -26.08
C VAL A 259 -11.42 -14.56 -26.11
N GLN A 260 -12.30 -13.56 -26.09
CA GLN A 260 -11.90 -12.15 -26.08
C GLN A 260 -11.17 -11.78 -24.76
N ALA A 261 -11.68 -12.23 -23.62
CA ALA A 261 -11.04 -11.98 -22.33
C ALA A 261 -9.65 -12.64 -22.20
N VAL A 262 -9.51 -13.90 -22.63
CA VAL A 262 -8.22 -14.59 -22.68
C VAL A 262 -7.24 -13.82 -23.57
N LYS A 263 -7.68 -13.43 -24.77
CA LYS A 263 -6.84 -12.67 -25.71
C LYS A 263 -6.42 -11.33 -25.11
N ALA A 264 -7.37 -10.56 -24.57
CA ALA A 264 -7.10 -9.26 -23.96
C ALA A 264 -6.12 -9.36 -22.77
N PHE A 265 -6.24 -10.40 -21.96
CA PHE A 265 -5.35 -10.63 -20.82
C PHE A 265 -3.93 -11.00 -21.28
N VAL A 266 -3.79 -11.95 -22.23
CA VAL A 266 -2.48 -12.39 -22.71
C VAL A 266 -1.76 -11.27 -23.49
N GLU A 267 -2.54 -10.45 -24.21
CA GLU A 267 -1.99 -9.29 -24.93
C GLU A 267 -1.34 -8.26 -24.01
N GLN A 268 -1.70 -8.19 -22.71
CA GLN A 268 -1.04 -7.31 -21.75
C GLN A 268 0.45 -7.62 -21.59
N PHE A 269 0.85 -8.88 -21.74
CA PHE A 269 2.25 -9.30 -21.64
C PHE A 269 3.04 -9.15 -22.94
N THR A 270 2.38 -8.88 -24.04
CA THR A 270 3.00 -8.82 -25.39
C THR A 270 2.82 -7.46 -26.05
N ALA A 271 1.91 -6.63 -25.55
CA ALA A 271 1.71 -5.29 -26.07
C ALA A 271 2.94 -4.43 -25.76
N LYS A 272 3.44 -3.73 -26.77
CA LYS A 272 4.36 -2.62 -26.52
C LYS A 272 3.62 -1.64 -25.61
N HIS A 273 4.24 -1.27 -24.49
CA HIS A 273 3.68 -0.41 -23.45
C HIS A 273 2.82 0.74 -24.02
N ASN A 274 1.57 0.48 -24.26
CA ASN A 274 0.53 1.50 -24.35
C ASN A 274 0.07 1.74 -22.93
N VAL A 275 0.91 2.41 -22.16
CA VAL A 275 0.50 2.88 -20.84
C VAL A 275 -0.71 3.78 -21.04
N PRO A 276 -1.84 3.53 -20.38
CA PRO A 276 -2.99 4.42 -20.47
C PRO A 276 -2.56 5.84 -20.07
N ALA A 277 -3.03 6.84 -20.81
CA ALA A 277 -2.78 8.24 -20.49
C ALA A 277 -3.14 8.48 -19.00
N GLY A 278 -2.18 8.89 -18.19
CA GLY A 278 -2.33 9.05 -16.75
C GLY A 278 -1.72 7.93 -15.88
N MET A 279 -1.26 6.82 -16.46
CA MET A 279 -0.51 5.76 -15.76
C MET A 279 0.94 5.64 -16.29
N GLU A 280 1.49 6.69 -16.83
CA GLU A 280 2.83 6.70 -17.42
C GLU A 280 3.96 6.36 -16.44
N GLY A 281 3.68 6.40 -15.13
CA GLY A 281 4.60 5.95 -14.09
C GLY A 281 4.78 4.42 -13.94
N ALA A 282 4.00 3.61 -14.69
CA ALA A 282 4.11 2.14 -14.64
C ALA A 282 5.09 1.57 -15.67
N ALA A 283 5.64 2.40 -16.57
CA ALA A 283 6.52 1.93 -17.62
C ALA A 283 7.84 1.38 -17.06
N CYS A 284 8.08 0.11 -17.27
CA CYS A 284 9.34 -0.55 -16.95
C CYS A 284 10.30 -0.48 -18.14
N PRO A 285 11.60 -0.32 -17.91
CA PRO A 285 12.58 -0.32 -19.00
C PRO A 285 12.68 -1.69 -19.65
N ALA A 286 13.21 -1.70 -20.86
CA ALA A 286 13.50 -2.92 -21.64
C ALA A 286 12.29 -3.83 -21.94
N GLY A 287 11.07 -3.33 -21.89
CA GLY A 287 9.87 -4.12 -22.20
C GLY A 287 9.44 -5.09 -21.08
N LEU A 288 9.94 -4.90 -19.86
CA LEU A 288 9.44 -5.59 -18.67
C LEU A 288 8.08 -5.02 -18.26
N HIS A 289 7.29 -5.85 -17.59
CA HIS A 289 6.01 -5.48 -17.02
C HIS A 289 6.12 -5.39 -15.50
N ARG A 290 5.37 -4.49 -14.88
CA ARG A 290 5.33 -4.39 -13.44
C ARG A 290 4.19 -5.22 -12.87
N LEU A 291 4.55 -6.31 -12.20
CA LEU A 291 3.63 -7.06 -11.36
C LEU A 291 3.65 -6.46 -9.95
N THR A 292 2.51 -5.97 -9.51
CA THR A 292 2.30 -5.51 -8.14
C THR A 292 1.34 -6.44 -7.44
N VAL A 293 1.69 -6.90 -6.24
CA VAL A 293 0.80 -7.70 -5.39
C VAL A 293 0.48 -6.88 -4.15
N ASP A 294 -0.78 -6.54 -4.00
CA ASP A 294 -1.28 -5.65 -2.95
C ASP A 294 -1.46 -6.42 -1.63
N ILE A 295 -0.34 -6.76 -1.00
CA ILE A 295 -0.33 -7.41 0.31
C ILE A 295 -0.54 -6.43 1.46
N HIS A 296 -0.24 -5.15 1.21
CA HIS A 296 -0.32 -4.09 2.19
C HIS A 296 -0.43 -2.73 1.48
N PRO A 297 -1.25 -1.77 1.96
CA PRO A 297 -1.49 -0.49 1.27
C PRO A 297 -0.24 0.32 0.96
N THR A 298 0.76 0.28 1.84
CA THR A 298 2.01 1.05 1.69
C THR A 298 3.22 0.21 1.31
N LYS A 299 3.14 -1.10 1.50
CA LYS A 299 4.23 -2.05 1.20
C LYS A 299 3.79 -3.16 0.26
N PRO A 300 3.32 -2.83 -0.96
CA PRO A 300 3.03 -3.85 -1.96
C PRO A 300 4.32 -4.57 -2.36
N LEU A 301 4.19 -5.81 -2.80
CA LEU A 301 5.31 -6.49 -3.49
C LEU A 301 5.35 -6.00 -4.94
N VAL A 302 6.53 -5.63 -5.41
CA VAL A 302 6.73 -5.02 -6.72
C VAL A 302 7.80 -5.79 -7.48
N TYR A 303 7.45 -6.34 -8.63
CA TYR A 303 8.34 -7.14 -9.48
C TYR A 303 8.35 -6.62 -10.91
N GLU A 304 9.51 -6.56 -11.54
CA GLU A 304 9.65 -6.24 -12.96
C GLU A 304 9.86 -7.55 -13.73
N VAL A 305 8.82 -7.99 -14.43
CA VAL A 305 8.72 -9.34 -14.96
C VAL A 305 8.51 -9.37 -16.47
N TYR A 306 8.83 -10.50 -17.06
CA TYR A 306 8.41 -10.85 -18.43
C TYR A 306 7.83 -12.25 -18.46
N LEU A 307 7.05 -12.53 -19.51
CA LEU A 307 6.47 -13.84 -19.78
C LEU A 307 7.36 -14.58 -20.80
N PRO A 308 8.17 -15.58 -20.38
CA PRO A 308 9.10 -16.27 -21.28
C PRO A 308 8.41 -17.28 -22.21
N GLU A 309 7.24 -17.78 -21.81
CA GLU A 309 6.52 -18.86 -22.50
C GLU A 309 5.05 -18.47 -22.74
N GLY A 310 4.41 -19.09 -23.71
CA GLY A 310 2.98 -18.90 -23.95
C GLY A 310 2.11 -19.41 -22.80
N VAL A 311 0.91 -18.82 -22.66
CA VAL A 311 -0.07 -19.25 -21.68
C VAL A 311 -0.98 -20.32 -22.25
N GLU A 312 -0.97 -21.51 -21.65
CA GLU A 312 -1.87 -22.62 -22.00
C GLU A 312 -3.11 -22.54 -21.11
N VAL A 313 -4.29 -22.39 -21.71
CA VAL A 313 -5.56 -22.28 -20.99
C VAL A 313 -6.33 -23.58 -21.11
N ASP A 314 -6.45 -24.32 -19.98
CA ASP A 314 -7.30 -25.49 -19.87
C ASP A 314 -8.74 -25.07 -19.60
N LYS A 315 -9.70 -25.62 -20.36
CA LYS A 315 -11.09 -25.16 -20.33
C LYS A 315 -12.06 -26.22 -20.84
N THR A 316 -13.30 -26.15 -20.31
CA THR A 316 -14.44 -26.88 -20.85
C THR A 316 -15.44 -25.91 -21.46
N TRP A 317 -15.79 -26.11 -22.72
CA TRP A 317 -16.69 -25.22 -23.45
C TRP A 317 -18.13 -25.26 -22.92
N ASN A 318 -18.66 -24.10 -22.58
CA ASN A 318 -20.04 -23.92 -22.11
C ASN A 318 -20.65 -22.65 -22.74
N ASP A 319 -21.94 -22.65 -23.00
CA ASP A 319 -22.61 -21.54 -23.71
C ASP A 319 -22.99 -20.36 -22.81
N LYS A 320 -23.02 -20.53 -21.48
CA LYS A 320 -23.48 -19.50 -20.55
C LYS A 320 -22.37 -18.94 -19.68
N ARG A 321 -21.57 -19.81 -19.07
CA ARG A 321 -20.46 -19.43 -18.19
C ARG A 321 -19.24 -20.23 -18.57
N MET A 322 -18.16 -19.55 -18.80
CA MET A 322 -16.88 -20.16 -19.14
C MET A 322 -15.93 -20.01 -17.97
N VAL A 323 -15.27 -21.10 -17.65
CA VAL A 323 -14.15 -21.14 -16.70
C VAL A 323 -12.96 -21.77 -17.40
N GLY A 324 -11.82 -21.15 -17.27
CA GLY A 324 -10.56 -21.70 -17.69
C GLY A 324 -9.53 -21.62 -16.59
N THR A 325 -8.58 -22.53 -16.55
CA THR A 325 -7.46 -22.53 -15.60
C THR A 325 -6.16 -22.47 -16.37
N PHE A 326 -5.16 -21.80 -15.83
CA PHE A 326 -3.85 -21.67 -16.43
C PHE A 326 -2.81 -21.31 -15.37
N THR A 327 -1.55 -21.48 -15.73
CA THR A 327 -0.42 -21.07 -14.89
C THR A 327 0.38 -20.01 -15.63
N LEU A 328 0.54 -18.84 -15.02
CA LEU A 328 1.49 -17.83 -15.44
C LEU A 328 2.86 -18.17 -14.85
N ARG A 329 3.86 -18.31 -15.71
CA ARG A 329 5.26 -18.45 -15.31
C ARG A 329 6.00 -17.20 -15.74
N LEU A 330 6.24 -16.32 -14.78
CA LEU A 330 6.89 -15.04 -14.98
C LEU A 330 8.33 -15.12 -14.49
N ARG A 331 9.21 -14.32 -15.10
CA ARG A 331 10.60 -14.20 -14.68
C ARG A 331 10.98 -12.75 -14.42
N GLU A 332 11.71 -12.54 -13.33
CA GLU A 332 12.28 -11.25 -12.96
C GLU A 332 13.79 -11.29 -13.12
N PRO A 333 14.36 -10.54 -14.08
CA PRO A 333 15.80 -10.62 -14.39
C PRO A 333 16.69 -10.10 -13.27
N GLU A 334 16.27 -9.04 -12.56
CA GLU A 334 17.00 -8.37 -11.48
C GLU A 334 16.24 -8.49 -10.15
N PRO A 335 16.34 -9.67 -9.49
CA PRO A 335 15.46 -9.98 -8.37
C PRO A 335 15.84 -9.30 -7.05
N VAL A 336 17.03 -8.72 -6.93
CA VAL A 336 17.47 -8.02 -5.74
C VAL A 336 17.47 -6.52 -6.01
N LYS A 337 16.62 -5.80 -5.29
CA LYS A 337 16.38 -4.38 -5.53
C LYS A 337 15.94 -3.65 -4.26
N MET A 338 16.13 -2.34 -4.27
CA MET A 338 15.48 -1.41 -3.36
C MET A 338 14.27 -0.79 -4.07
N VAL A 339 13.16 -0.62 -3.37
CA VAL A 339 11.93 -0.05 -3.92
C VAL A 339 11.54 1.17 -3.11
N LEU A 340 11.42 2.30 -3.79
CA LEU A 340 10.93 3.56 -3.23
C LEU A 340 9.61 3.92 -3.91
N LYS A 341 8.74 4.66 -3.22
CA LYS A 341 7.50 5.22 -3.77
C LYS A 341 7.54 6.73 -3.67
N HIS A 342 7.42 7.42 -4.79
CA HIS A 342 7.31 8.87 -4.85
C HIS A 342 5.92 9.28 -5.32
N LEU A 343 5.32 10.24 -4.62
CA LEU A 343 3.98 10.74 -4.89
C LEU A 343 4.08 12.16 -5.46
N ARG A 344 3.85 12.32 -6.76
CA ARG A 344 3.72 13.65 -7.35
C ARG A 344 2.26 14.06 -7.37
N VAL A 345 1.91 15.10 -6.61
CA VAL A 345 0.55 15.64 -6.51
C VAL A 345 0.48 17.11 -6.92
N SER A 346 1.61 17.80 -6.93
CA SER A 346 1.71 19.24 -7.26
C SER A 346 3.05 19.58 -7.90
N GLU A 347 3.25 20.84 -8.27
CA GLU A 347 4.55 21.33 -8.73
C GLU A 347 5.63 21.29 -7.62
N GLU A 348 5.23 21.35 -6.37
CA GLU A 348 6.16 21.27 -5.22
C GLU A 348 6.69 19.84 -5.02
N THR A 349 5.89 18.84 -5.37
CA THR A 349 6.24 17.42 -5.25
C THR A 349 6.72 16.81 -6.57
N LYS A 350 7.00 17.62 -7.59
CA LYS A 350 7.42 17.11 -8.91
C LYS A 350 8.78 16.42 -8.92
N GLN A 351 9.66 16.77 -7.96
CA GLN A 351 11.03 16.30 -7.92
C GLN A 351 11.21 15.22 -6.85
N VAL A 352 11.74 14.08 -7.26
CA VAL A 352 12.30 13.09 -6.35
C VAL A 352 13.80 13.34 -6.21
N GLN A 353 14.30 13.24 -4.98
CA GLN A 353 15.71 13.34 -4.65
C GLN A 353 16.16 12.11 -3.89
N ILE A 354 17.29 11.55 -4.30
CA ILE A 354 17.92 10.41 -3.65
C ILE A 354 19.39 10.76 -3.41
N THR A 355 19.82 10.70 -2.18
CA THR A 355 21.23 10.80 -1.80
C THR A 355 21.67 9.43 -1.31
N LEU A 356 22.75 8.89 -1.83
CA LEU A 356 23.24 7.56 -1.45
C LEU A 356 24.77 7.47 -1.58
N THR A 357 25.33 6.50 -0.87
CA THR A 357 26.73 6.08 -1.01
C THR A 357 26.77 4.66 -1.53
N THR A 358 27.51 4.40 -2.60
CA THR A 358 27.75 3.06 -3.10
C THR A 358 29.15 2.93 -3.73
N SER A 359 29.83 1.81 -3.40
CA SER A 359 31.16 1.47 -3.96
C SER A 359 31.04 0.65 -5.25
N LYS A 360 29.84 0.26 -5.65
CA LYS A 360 29.53 -0.55 -6.82
C LYS A 360 28.49 0.14 -7.68
N LEU A 361 28.45 -0.25 -8.96
CA LEU A 361 27.48 0.28 -9.91
C LEU A 361 26.06 -0.16 -9.53
N VAL A 362 25.14 0.78 -9.51
CA VAL A 362 23.72 0.57 -9.38
C VAL A 362 22.98 1.30 -10.51
N ASN A 363 21.79 0.79 -10.85
CA ASN A 363 20.90 1.43 -11.81
C ASN A 363 19.65 1.94 -11.10
N ILE A 364 19.15 3.09 -11.51
CA ILE A 364 17.95 3.70 -10.96
C ILE A 364 16.91 3.81 -12.06
N TYR A 365 15.76 3.18 -11.86
CA TYR A 365 14.59 3.24 -12.73
C TYR A 365 13.54 4.11 -12.05
N TRP A 366 13.15 5.21 -12.70
CA TRP A 366 12.31 6.24 -12.09
C TRP A 366 10.81 5.90 -12.07
N GLY A 367 10.40 4.87 -12.80
CA GLY A 367 9.01 4.45 -12.86
C GLY A 367 8.15 5.19 -13.89
N ASP A 368 8.73 6.12 -14.63
CA ASP A 368 8.12 6.85 -15.75
C ASP A 368 8.68 6.45 -17.11
N GLY A 369 9.36 5.32 -17.18
CA GLY A 369 10.07 4.81 -18.36
C GLY A 369 11.48 5.35 -18.53
N THR A 370 11.92 6.29 -17.69
CA THR A 370 13.28 6.80 -17.70
C THR A 370 14.15 6.09 -16.66
N HIS A 371 15.45 6.11 -16.85
CA HIS A 371 16.41 5.46 -15.97
C HIS A 371 17.76 6.15 -15.99
N MET A 372 18.58 5.89 -14.98
CA MET A 372 19.97 6.25 -14.88
C MET A 372 20.80 5.00 -14.59
N GLN A 373 21.81 4.74 -15.41
CA GLN A 373 22.70 3.57 -15.27
C GLN A 373 24.04 3.96 -14.69
N ASP A 374 24.76 2.97 -14.17
CA ASP A 374 26.15 3.06 -13.72
C ASP A 374 26.38 4.16 -12.65
N VAL A 375 25.44 4.28 -11.74
CA VAL A 375 25.53 5.21 -10.62
C VAL A 375 26.47 4.65 -9.55
N TYR A 376 27.49 5.44 -9.15
CA TYR A 376 28.37 5.12 -8.03
C TYR A 376 28.97 6.39 -7.43
N GLY A 377 29.39 6.35 -6.18
CA GLY A 377 30.05 7.45 -5.50
C GLY A 377 29.76 7.51 -4.01
N ASP A 378 30.36 8.48 -3.35
CA ASP A 378 30.16 8.75 -1.93
C ASP A 378 29.27 9.97 -1.76
N ASN A 379 28.17 9.80 -1.01
CA ASN A 379 27.20 10.84 -0.70
C ASN A 379 26.72 11.62 -1.94
N ILE A 380 26.45 10.89 -3.04
CA ILE A 380 25.97 11.49 -4.28
C ILE A 380 24.49 11.79 -4.20
N THR A 381 24.10 12.96 -4.63
CA THR A 381 22.70 13.38 -4.73
C THR A 381 22.25 13.36 -6.18
N ILE A 382 21.17 12.64 -6.44
CA ILE A 382 20.55 12.46 -7.75
C ILE A 382 19.11 12.94 -7.66
N THR A 383 18.69 13.68 -8.67
CA THR A 383 17.33 14.23 -8.74
C THR A 383 16.67 13.83 -10.06
N HIS A 384 15.36 13.61 -10.01
CA HIS A 384 14.55 13.39 -11.18
C HIS A 384 13.23 14.16 -11.08
N GLU A 385 12.77 14.74 -12.21
CA GLU A 385 11.51 15.49 -12.27
C GLU A 385 10.46 14.72 -13.07
N TYR A 386 9.34 14.41 -12.42
CA TYR A 386 8.18 13.84 -13.09
C TYR A 386 7.36 14.91 -13.79
N LYS A 387 6.82 14.61 -14.96
CA LYS A 387 6.01 15.55 -15.77
C LYS A 387 4.54 15.57 -15.38
N GLN A 388 4.00 14.44 -14.86
CA GLN A 388 2.59 14.27 -14.56
C GLN A 388 2.38 13.88 -13.11
N ASN A 389 1.22 14.20 -12.55
CA ASN A 389 0.84 13.73 -11.23
C ASN A 389 0.62 12.22 -11.25
N GLY A 390 1.04 11.54 -10.20
CA GLY A 390 0.93 10.09 -10.09
C GLY A 390 1.79 9.51 -8.99
N ASP A 391 1.63 8.20 -8.81
CA ASP A 391 2.39 7.38 -7.87
C ASP A 391 3.49 6.64 -8.66
N TYR A 392 4.74 6.95 -8.35
CA TYR A 392 5.89 6.39 -9.06
C TYR A 392 6.67 5.43 -8.15
N PHE A 393 6.92 4.22 -8.63
CA PHE A 393 7.86 3.31 -7.97
C PHE A 393 9.25 3.52 -8.57
N VAL A 394 10.16 4.00 -7.74
CA VAL A 394 11.58 4.10 -8.08
C VAL A 394 12.27 2.81 -7.65
N ILE A 395 12.93 2.16 -8.60
CA ILE A 395 13.60 0.88 -8.35
C ILE A 395 15.10 1.07 -8.54
N ILE A 396 15.86 0.68 -7.53
CA ILE A 396 17.32 0.68 -7.55
C ILE A 396 17.78 -0.78 -7.60
N THR A 397 18.51 -1.14 -8.64
CA THR A 397 19.04 -2.49 -8.87
C THR A 397 20.57 -2.49 -8.93
N GLY A 398 21.17 -3.68 -8.99
CA GLY A 398 22.61 -3.86 -9.00
C GLY A 398 23.14 -4.45 -7.70
N VAL A 399 24.24 -3.92 -7.18
CA VAL A 399 24.85 -4.43 -5.93
C VAL A 399 24.29 -3.68 -4.73
N ILE A 400 23.02 -3.94 -4.42
CA ILE A 400 22.26 -3.24 -3.37
C ILE A 400 22.90 -3.38 -1.99
N GLU A 401 23.63 -4.49 -1.73
CA GLU A 401 24.32 -4.72 -0.47
C GLU A 401 25.42 -3.70 -0.17
N GLU A 402 25.91 -3.00 -1.18
CA GLU A 402 26.95 -1.96 -1.04
C GLU A 402 26.35 -0.53 -1.01
N VAL A 403 25.02 -0.42 -1.04
CA VAL A 403 24.33 0.87 -0.93
C VAL A 403 24.14 1.20 0.55
N THR A 404 24.58 2.38 0.93
CA THR A 404 24.51 2.90 2.30
C THR A 404 24.10 4.38 2.30
N ASN A 405 23.74 4.91 3.46
CA ASN A 405 23.39 6.32 3.66
C ASN A 405 22.30 6.82 2.69
N VAL A 406 21.23 6.06 2.55
CA VAL A 406 20.11 6.44 1.67
C VAL A 406 19.26 7.49 2.36
N GLU A 407 19.27 8.72 1.80
CA GLU A 407 18.37 9.80 2.18
C GLU A 407 17.50 10.19 0.98
N THR A 408 16.20 10.32 1.16
CA THR A 408 15.27 10.62 0.07
C THR A 408 14.01 11.31 0.58
N ASN A 409 13.37 12.08 -0.30
CA ASN A 409 12.02 12.60 -0.09
C ASN A 409 10.93 11.64 -0.58
N ALA A 410 11.30 10.45 -1.09
CA ALA A 410 10.39 9.36 -1.40
C ALA A 410 10.21 8.44 -0.18
N ILE A 411 9.20 7.59 -0.20
CA ILE A 411 8.93 6.58 0.83
C ILE A 411 9.73 5.32 0.49
N ILE A 412 10.54 4.82 1.41
CA ILE A 412 11.21 3.53 1.24
C ILE A 412 10.19 2.42 1.48
N VAL A 413 9.77 1.76 0.41
CA VAL A 413 8.84 0.62 0.47
C VAL A 413 9.59 -0.64 0.89
N TRP A 414 10.69 -0.92 0.21
CA TRP A 414 11.58 -2.04 0.52
C TRP A 414 13.04 -1.63 0.37
N GLU A 415 13.81 -1.76 1.43
CA GLU A 415 15.27 -1.57 1.39
C GLU A 415 15.95 -2.67 0.56
N LYS A 416 15.39 -3.88 0.63
CA LYS A 416 15.81 -5.03 -0.17
C LYS A 416 14.62 -5.98 -0.36
N LEU A 417 14.20 -6.19 -1.58
CA LEU A 417 13.13 -7.09 -1.95
C LEU A 417 13.69 -8.28 -2.76
#